data_f499d89f1f9a6d7ad4a3c3ca07eeba76
#
_entry.id   f499d89f1f9a6d7ad4a3c3ca07eeba76
#
_cell.length_a   1.000
_cell.length_b   1.000
_cell.length_c   1.000
_cell.angle_alpha   90.00
_cell.angle_beta   90.00
_cell.angle_gamma   90.00
#
_symmetry.space_group_name_H-M   'P 1'
#
loop_
_entity.id
_entity.type
_entity.pdbx_description
1 polymer ?
#
loop_
_entity_poly.entity_id
_entity_poly.type
_entity_poly.pdbx_seq_one_letter_code
_entity_poly.pdbx_strand_id
1 'polypeptide(L)'
;NNLSKAVLLLGIEALCQRFESATYYPAYELLLDDLRDYRFFADDMLHPSLLAQTYIWEHFSETFFNKGSREMARQVQAIHKAMEHKPFHPNDEAYKRFAQKNLAAIEGLTLSEPSLTLQDERAFFERIIREH
;
A
#
# COMPACT_ATOMS: atom_id res chain seq x y z
N ASN A 1 10.77 23.19 6.58
CA ASN A 1 11.66 23.92 7.46
C ASN A 1 12.78 23.01 7.97
N ASN A 2 14.05 23.35 7.65
CA ASN A 2 15.21 22.49 7.96
C ASN A 2 15.45 22.35 9.47
N LEU A 3 15.18 23.39 10.28
CA LEU A 3 15.32 23.31 11.73
C LEU A 3 14.35 22.28 12.34
N SER A 4 13.10 22.29 11.93
CA SER A 4 12.12 21.29 12.40
C SER A 4 12.54 19.87 12.05
N LYS A 5 13.08 19.67 10.86
CA LYS A 5 13.59 18.36 10.42
C LYS A 5 14.81 17.93 11.22
N ALA A 6 15.75 18.84 11.49
CA ALA A 6 16.90 18.55 12.34
C ALA A 6 16.49 18.12 13.76
N VAL A 7 15.50 18.80 14.36
CA VAL A 7 14.95 18.41 15.67
C VAL A 7 14.34 17.02 15.64
N LEU A 8 13.59 16.67 14.57
CA LEU A 8 13.00 15.33 14.41
C LEU A 8 14.09 14.27 14.27
N LEU A 9 15.13 14.50 13.48
CA LEU A 9 16.25 13.55 13.32
C LEU A 9 17.00 13.32 14.63
N LEU A 10 17.26 14.38 15.41
CA LEU A 10 17.87 14.24 16.75
C LEU A 10 16.96 13.46 17.71
N GLY A 11 15.64 13.67 17.63
CA GLY A 11 14.66 12.91 18.41
C GLY A 11 14.63 11.43 18.04
N ILE A 12 14.68 11.11 16.73
CA ILE A 12 14.76 9.75 16.21
C ILE A 12 16.06 9.08 16.69
N GLU A 13 17.19 9.75 16.56
CA GLU A 13 18.49 9.24 17.05
C GLU A 13 18.43 8.89 18.53
N ALA A 14 17.90 9.78 19.37
CA ALA A 14 17.75 9.52 20.81
C ALA A 14 16.81 8.33 21.10
N LEU A 15 15.74 8.15 20.31
CA LEU A 15 14.84 7.00 20.44
C LEU A 15 15.53 5.69 20.06
N CYS A 16 16.26 5.66 18.94
CA CYS A 16 17.01 4.48 18.51
C CYS A 16 18.11 4.08 19.51
N GLN A 17 18.77 5.05 20.14
CA GLN A 17 19.75 4.80 21.18
C GLN A 17 19.12 4.28 22.48
N ARG A 18 17.90 4.68 22.79
CA ARG A 18 17.21 4.30 24.03
C ARG A 18 16.50 2.95 23.95
N PHE A 19 16.00 2.58 22.77
CA PHE A 19 15.17 1.39 22.56
C PHE A 19 15.79 0.49 21.49
N GLU A 20 16.26 -0.67 21.86
CA GLU A 20 16.86 -1.66 20.94
C GLU A 20 15.88 -2.13 19.85
N SER A 21 14.57 -2.09 20.12
CA SER A 21 13.52 -2.45 19.17
C SER A 21 13.17 -1.33 18.19
N ALA A 22 13.71 -0.11 18.36
CA ALA A 22 13.48 1.01 17.49
C ALA A 22 14.52 1.08 16.37
N THR A 23 14.08 1.18 15.13
CA THR A 23 14.94 1.32 13.96
C THR A 23 14.44 2.47 13.10
N TYR A 24 15.34 3.31 12.65
CA TYR A 24 15.01 4.38 11.69
C TYR A 24 15.03 3.83 10.26
N TYR A 25 13.95 4.12 9.52
CA TYR A 25 13.91 3.93 8.09
C TYR A 25 14.06 5.27 7.37
N PRO A 26 15.07 5.48 6.50
CA PRO A 26 15.42 6.79 5.96
C PRO A 26 14.52 7.20 4.77
N ALA A 27 13.19 7.18 4.95
CA ALA A 27 12.23 7.54 3.91
C ALA A 27 12.39 9.00 3.43
N TYR A 28 12.80 9.89 4.33
CA TYR A 28 13.03 11.29 4.02
C TYR A 28 14.27 11.46 3.13
N GLU A 29 15.34 10.76 3.44
CA GLU A 29 16.59 10.76 2.67
C GLU A 29 16.38 10.14 1.30
N LEU A 30 15.61 9.04 1.19
CA LEU A 30 15.24 8.47 -0.10
C LEU A 30 14.52 9.50 -1.00
N LEU A 31 13.58 10.27 -0.42
CA LEU A 31 12.88 11.30 -1.18
C LEU A 31 13.82 12.44 -1.63
N LEU A 32 14.76 12.87 -0.79
CA LEU A 32 15.63 14.01 -1.06
C LEU A 32 16.88 13.65 -1.87
N ASP A 33 17.39 12.44 -1.71
CA ASP A 33 18.67 12.03 -2.29
C ASP A 33 18.51 11.15 -3.53
N ASP A 34 17.62 10.17 -3.51
CA ASP A 34 17.36 9.31 -4.67
C ASP A 34 16.35 9.91 -5.64
N LEU A 35 15.29 10.56 -5.11
CA LEU A 35 14.16 11.03 -5.89
C LEU A 35 14.20 12.57 -6.09
N ARG A 36 15.30 13.08 -6.64
CA ARG A 36 15.58 14.53 -6.78
C ARG A 36 14.85 15.24 -7.92
N ASP A 37 13.87 14.63 -8.55
CA ASP A 37 13.15 15.19 -9.70
C ASP A 37 11.73 15.64 -9.30
N TYR A 38 11.22 16.70 -9.93
CA TYR A 38 9.89 17.25 -9.67
C TYR A 38 8.75 16.23 -9.85
N ARG A 39 8.89 15.23 -10.70
CA ARG A 39 7.89 14.15 -10.87
C ARG A 39 7.64 13.33 -9.60
N PHE A 40 8.54 13.39 -8.63
CA PHE A 40 8.41 12.71 -7.34
C PHE A 40 7.69 13.55 -6.29
N PHE A 41 7.30 14.78 -6.64
CA PHE A 41 6.48 15.64 -5.80
C PHE A 41 5.08 15.79 -6.40
N ALA A 42 4.08 15.97 -5.52
CA ALA A 42 2.71 16.32 -5.91
C ALA A 42 2.64 17.76 -6.45
N ASP A 43 1.48 18.17 -6.96
CA ASP A 43 1.29 19.50 -7.56
C ASP A 43 1.59 20.67 -6.60
N ASP A 44 1.50 20.43 -5.30
CA ASP A 44 1.86 21.43 -4.27
C ASP A 44 3.37 21.56 -4.02
N MET A 45 4.18 20.73 -4.65
CA MET A 45 5.65 20.71 -4.54
C MET A 45 6.17 20.45 -3.11
N LEU A 46 5.32 19.94 -2.22
CA LEU A 46 5.63 19.65 -0.82
C LEU A 46 5.46 18.18 -0.47
N HIS A 47 4.37 17.57 -0.91
CA HIS A 47 4.08 16.17 -0.64
C HIS A 47 4.69 15.26 -1.71
N PRO A 48 5.11 14.03 -1.35
CA PRO A 48 5.57 13.06 -2.34
C PRO A 48 4.44 12.64 -3.28
N SER A 49 4.75 12.54 -4.57
CA SER A 49 3.82 12.00 -5.56
C SER A 49 3.52 10.51 -5.30
N LEU A 50 2.46 9.98 -5.91
CA LEU A 50 2.15 8.55 -5.82
C LEU A 50 3.32 7.67 -6.30
N LEU A 51 4.06 8.12 -7.31
CA LEU A 51 5.26 7.43 -7.79
C LEU A 51 6.35 7.34 -6.72
N ALA A 52 6.61 8.44 -6.01
CA ALA A 52 7.57 8.46 -4.90
C ALA A 52 7.11 7.59 -3.74
N GLN A 53 5.81 7.64 -3.38
CA GLN A 53 5.25 6.79 -2.33
C GLN A 53 5.41 5.31 -2.67
N THR A 54 5.14 4.92 -3.92
CA THR A 54 5.30 3.54 -4.38
C THR A 54 6.75 3.09 -4.27
N TYR A 55 7.69 3.90 -4.74
CA TYR A 55 9.13 3.62 -4.65
C TYR A 55 9.59 3.42 -3.19
N ILE A 56 9.23 4.34 -2.31
CA ILE A 56 9.60 4.27 -0.89
C ILE A 56 8.96 3.04 -0.22
N TRP A 57 7.70 2.73 -0.57
CA TRP A 57 7.01 1.54 -0.06
C TRP A 57 7.68 0.24 -0.52
N GLU A 58 8.09 0.14 -1.77
CA GLU A 58 8.81 -1.03 -2.29
C GLU A 58 10.11 -1.26 -1.53
N HIS A 59 10.94 -0.22 -1.37
CA HIS A 59 12.17 -0.28 -0.56
C HIS A 59 11.92 -0.65 0.90
N PHE A 60 10.90 -0.04 1.52
CA PHE A 60 10.50 -0.38 2.89
C PHE A 60 10.10 -1.85 3.02
N SER A 61 9.25 -2.31 2.13
CA SER A 61 8.76 -3.69 2.16
C SER A 61 9.86 -4.71 1.87
N GLU A 62 10.83 -4.39 1.02
CA GLU A 62 12.01 -5.22 0.77
C GLU A 62 12.94 -5.32 1.98
N THR A 63 13.06 -4.24 2.74
CA THR A 63 13.92 -4.17 3.92
C THR A 63 13.34 -4.94 5.11
N PHE A 64 12.03 -4.78 5.37
CA PHE A 64 11.42 -5.25 6.62
C PHE A 64 10.51 -6.47 6.47
N PHE A 65 9.98 -6.74 5.28
CA PHE A 65 9.03 -7.84 5.10
C PHE A 65 9.70 -9.06 4.50
N ASN A 66 9.37 -10.22 5.02
CA ASN A 66 9.75 -11.48 4.40
C ASN A 66 9.01 -11.70 3.07
N LYS A 67 9.45 -12.68 2.28
CA LYS A 67 8.89 -12.98 0.95
C LYS A 67 7.39 -13.29 1.01
N GLY A 68 6.93 -14.04 2.03
CA GLY A 68 5.52 -14.39 2.20
C GLY A 68 4.65 -13.17 2.46
N SER A 69 5.07 -12.28 3.37
CA SER A 69 4.35 -11.05 3.68
C SER A 69 4.30 -10.10 2.47
N ARG A 70 5.37 -10.01 1.68
CA ARG A 70 5.39 -9.19 0.46
C ARG A 70 4.43 -9.72 -0.59
N GLU A 71 4.37 -11.05 -0.76
CA GLU A 71 3.45 -11.67 -1.71
C GLU A 71 1.99 -11.45 -1.28
N MET A 72 1.68 -11.61 0.00
CA MET A 72 0.36 -11.31 0.56
C MET A 72 -0.03 -9.84 0.35
N ALA A 73 0.88 -8.90 0.65
CA ALA A 73 0.64 -7.48 0.43
C ALA A 73 0.32 -7.16 -1.04
N ARG A 74 1.01 -7.80 -2.00
CA ARG A 74 0.72 -7.65 -3.44
C ARG A 74 -0.68 -8.16 -3.81
N GLN A 75 -1.09 -9.29 -3.23
CA GLN A 75 -2.42 -9.86 -3.48
C GLN A 75 -3.53 -8.96 -2.93
N VAL A 76 -3.37 -8.43 -1.71
CA VAL A 76 -4.29 -7.44 -1.13
C VAL A 76 -4.34 -6.17 -1.99
N GLN A 77 -3.18 -5.66 -2.41
CA GLN A 77 -3.12 -4.48 -3.29
C GLN A 77 -3.82 -4.71 -4.64
N ALA A 78 -3.72 -5.91 -5.20
CA ALA A 78 -4.41 -6.27 -6.43
C ALA A 78 -5.95 -6.26 -6.24
N ILE A 79 -6.44 -6.70 -5.08
CA ILE A 79 -7.88 -6.63 -4.72
C ILE A 79 -8.33 -5.17 -4.60
N HIS A 80 -7.58 -4.31 -3.90
CA HIS A 80 -7.89 -2.88 -3.79
C HIS A 80 -7.92 -2.20 -5.16
N LYS A 81 -6.95 -2.48 -6.01
CA LYS A 81 -6.92 -1.97 -7.39
C LYS A 81 -8.11 -2.46 -8.21
N ALA A 82 -8.57 -3.69 -7.97
CA ALA A 82 -9.77 -4.21 -8.61
C ALA A 82 -11.05 -3.50 -8.15
N MET A 83 -11.12 -3.02 -6.90
CA MET A 83 -12.25 -2.20 -6.42
C MET A 83 -12.30 -0.81 -7.07
N GLU A 84 -11.16 -0.25 -7.46
CA GLU A 84 -11.08 1.03 -8.17
C GLU A 84 -11.50 0.93 -9.65
N HIS A 85 -11.58 -0.32 -10.18
CA HIS A 85 -11.92 -0.55 -11.58
C HIS A 85 -13.36 -0.14 -11.88
N LYS A 86 -13.52 0.81 -12.82
CA LYS A 86 -14.84 1.25 -13.33
C LYS A 86 -15.11 0.54 -14.67
N PRO A 87 -16.05 -0.40 -14.74
CA PRO A 87 -16.38 -1.08 -15.99
C PRO A 87 -17.08 -0.12 -16.97
N PHE A 88 -16.81 -0.28 -18.26
CA PHE A 88 -17.55 0.44 -19.32
C PHE A 88 -19.02 0.00 -19.38
N HIS A 89 -19.28 -1.29 -19.11
CA HIS A 89 -20.61 -1.88 -19.12
C HIS A 89 -20.83 -2.58 -17.76
N PRO A 90 -21.38 -1.85 -16.76
CA PRO A 90 -21.56 -2.40 -15.41
C PRO A 90 -22.50 -3.61 -15.35
N ASN A 91 -23.40 -3.79 -16.33
CA ASN A 91 -24.36 -4.88 -16.40
C ASN A 91 -23.89 -6.07 -17.27
N ASP A 92 -22.59 -6.19 -17.54
CA ASP A 92 -22.06 -7.27 -18.35
C ASP A 92 -21.71 -8.51 -17.49
N GLU A 93 -22.01 -9.71 -17.99
CA GLU A 93 -21.55 -10.98 -17.42
C GLU A 93 -20.03 -11.03 -17.19
N ALA A 94 -19.27 -10.29 -17.97
CA ALA A 94 -17.84 -10.13 -17.77
C ALA A 94 -17.50 -9.46 -16.43
N TYR A 95 -18.28 -8.46 -16.02
CA TYR A 95 -18.09 -7.76 -14.74
C TYR A 95 -18.48 -8.65 -13.55
N LYS A 96 -19.51 -9.44 -13.69
CA LYS A 96 -19.90 -10.46 -12.69
C LYS A 96 -18.80 -11.52 -12.52
N ARG A 97 -18.25 -12.07 -13.61
CA ARG A 97 -17.11 -13.00 -13.56
C ARG A 97 -15.86 -12.37 -12.92
N PHE A 98 -15.60 -11.09 -13.20
CA PHE A 98 -14.53 -10.34 -12.57
C PHE A 98 -14.73 -10.24 -11.05
N ALA A 99 -15.95 -9.94 -10.58
CA ALA A 99 -16.27 -9.91 -9.16
C ALA A 99 -16.10 -11.30 -8.50
N GLN A 100 -16.61 -12.37 -9.14
CA GLN A 100 -16.43 -13.75 -8.65
C GLN A 100 -14.96 -14.15 -8.52
N LYS A 101 -14.12 -13.78 -9.48
CA LYS A 101 -12.67 -14.05 -9.43
C LYS A 101 -12.02 -13.35 -8.22
N ASN A 102 -12.39 -12.10 -7.95
CA ASN A 102 -11.84 -11.36 -6.79
C ASN A 102 -12.36 -11.93 -5.46
N LEU A 103 -13.61 -12.39 -5.38
CA LEU A 103 -14.11 -13.10 -4.19
C LEU A 103 -13.34 -14.38 -3.92
N ALA A 104 -13.08 -15.19 -4.93
CA ALA A 104 -12.26 -16.39 -4.78
C ALA A 104 -10.83 -16.09 -4.29
N ALA A 105 -10.24 -14.97 -4.76
CA ALA A 105 -8.94 -14.51 -4.27
C ALA A 105 -8.98 -14.09 -2.79
N ILE A 106 -10.04 -13.38 -2.38
CA ILE A 106 -10.26 -12.98 -0.98
C ILE A 106 -10.42 -14.21 -0.09
N GLU A 107 -11.18 -15.21 -0.53
CA GLU A 107 -11.37 -16.46 0.21
C GLU A 107 -10.06 -17.23 0.38
N GLY A 108 -9.28 -17.35 -0.69
CA GLY A 108 -7.96 -17.99 -0.65
C GLY A 108 -7.01 -17.30 0.34
N LEU A 109 -6.97 -15.95 0.34
CA LEU A 109 -6.18 -15.17 1.29
C LEU A 109 -6.65 -15.35 2.74
N THR A 110 -7.93 -15.27 3.00
CA THR A 110 -8.49 -15.42 4.35
C THR A 110 -8.31 -16.84 4.91
N LEU A 111 -8.31 -17.85 4.04
CA LEU A 111 -8.00 -19.23 4.44
C LEU A 111 -6.52 -19.42 4.79
N SER A 112 -5.62 -18.79 4.03
CA SER A 112 -4.17 -18.87 4.29
C SER A 112 -3.72 -18.04 5.48
N GLU A 113 -4.40 -16.93 5.76
CA GLU A 113 -4.11 -16.02 6.88
C GLU A 113 -5.42 -15.54 7.54
N PRO A 114 -5.92 -16.30 8.54
CA PRO A 114 -7.20 -15.99 9.20
C PRO A 114 -7.24 -14.66 9.97
N SER A 115 -6.08 -14.08 10.26
CA SER A 115 -5.99 -12.76 10.92
C SER A 115 -6.28 -11.60 9.95
N LEU A 116 -6.29 -11.87 8.66
CA LEU A 116 -6.52 -10.86 7.62
C LEU A 116 -8.02 -10.52 7.52
N THR A 117 -8.35 -9.26 7.73
CA THR A 117 -9.73 -8.76 7.68
C THR A 117 -10.01 -8.11 6.33
N LEU A 118 -10.74 -8.79 5.44
CA LEU A 118 -11.12 -8.33 4.09
C LEU A 118 -12.66 -8.32 3.93
N GLN A 119 -13.38 -7.88 4.96
CA GLN A 119 -14.85 -7.90 4.99
C GLN A 119 -15.45 -6.82 4.06
N ASP A 120 -14.85 -5.64 4.01
CA ASP A 120 -15.31 -4.53 3.16
C ASP A 120 -15.08 -4.85 1.68
N GLU A 121 -13.94 -5.43 1.35
CA GLU A 121 -13.59 -5.90 0.02
C GLU A 121 -14.55 -7.00 -0.45
N ARG A 122 -14.82 -7.97 0.42
CA ARG A 122 -15.81 -9.03 0.17
C ARG A 122 -17.19 -8.45 -0.11
N ALA A 123 -17.68 -7.56 0.76
CA ALA A 123 -18.99 -6.93 0.63
C ALA A 123 -19.12 -6.12 -0.67
N PHE A 124 -18.04 -5.47 -1.10
CA PHE A 124 -17.98 -4.75 -2.37
C PHE A 124 -18.25 -5.67 -3.57
N PHE A 125 -17.53 -6.79 -3.68
CA PHE A 125 -17.70 -7.72 -4.81
C PHE A 125 -19.00 -8.53 -4.73
N GLU A 126 -19.48 -8.89 -3.53
CA GLU A 126 -20.78 -9.54 -3.35
C GLU A 126 -21.95 -8.65 -3.80
N ARG A 127 -21.85 -7.34 -3.58
CA ARG A 127 -22.84 -6.37 -4.06
C ARG A 127 -22.92 -6.39 -5.59
N ILE A 128 -21.77 -6.39 -6.28
CA ILE A 128 -21.73 -6.46 -7.75
C ILE A 128 -22.46 -7.71 -8.26
N ILE A 129 -22.28 -8.85 -7.62
CA ILE A 129 -22.91 -10.10 -8.04
C ILE A 129 -24.43 -10.09 -7.78
N ARG A 130 -24.89 -9.43 -6.72
CA ARG A 130 -26.33 -9.35 -6.40
C ARG A 130 -27.10 -8.39 -7.28
N GLU A 131 -26.46 -7.36 -7.81
CA GLU A 131 -27.06 -6.34 -8.67
C GLU A 131 -27.12 -6.80 -10.14
N HIS A 132 -26.59 -7.98 -10.46
CA HIS A 132 -26.53 -8.62 -11.79
C HIS A 132 -27.19 -9.99 -11.75
#